data_e98707af61020ab2140bdc2eea0ce631
#
_entry.id   e98707af61020ab2140bdc2eea0ce631
#
_cell.length_a   1.000
_cell.length_b   1.000
_cell.length_c   1.000
_cell.angle_alpha   90.00
_cell.angle_beta   90.00
_cell.angle_gamma   90.00
#
_symmetry.space_group_name_H-M   'P 1'
#
loop_
_entity.id
_entity.type
_entity.pdbx_description
1 polymer ?
#
loop_
_entity_poly.entity_id
_entity_poly.type
_entity_poly.pdbx_seq_one_letter_code
_entity_poly.pdbx_strand_id
1 'polypeptide(L)'
;TVLDLDALSKAEGRKWVFHGADCLPPAYNRCLISLSDGGKDADVVREFDIAARAFVKDGFALPEGKQTATWRDADTLYVTREWAPGEVTASGYAYVTRALKRGQSLDQAVEIFRGDKADVSAGRGVLRDIDGRYVMDTSYRGLDFFNTEQAFYPNGQKVVLPFPTTAAFSAYYKGQAVYQLKSDWASARGTVFHNGAVIAFDLKAALADPAHVEPTVLFMPN
;
A
#
# COMPACT_ATOMS: atom_id res chain seq x y z
N THR A 1 9.04 -6.92 -25.72
CA THR A 1 7.74 -6.39 -25.26
C THR A 1 7.06 -7.47 -24.43
N VAL A 2 6.55 -7.11 -23.24
CA VAL A 2 5.80 -8.00 -22.36
C VAL A 2 4.30 -7.83 -22.58
N LEU A 3 3.84 -6.59 -22.61
CA LEU A 3 2.47 -6.19 -22.94
C LEU A 3 2.53 -5.06 -23.98
N ASP A 4 1.79 -5.21 -25.06
CA ASP A 4 1.64 -4.21 -26.12
C ASP A 4 0.30 -3.48 -25.92
N LEU A 5 0.37 -2.24 -25.44
CA LEU A 5 -0.83 -1.45 -25.11
C LEU A 5 -1.55 -0.94 -26.37
N ASP A 6 -0.84 -0.70 -27.46
CA ASP A 6 -1.47 -0.26 -28.70
C ASP A 6 -2.28 -1.39 -29.32
N ALA A 7 -1.69 -2.59 -29.33
CA ALA A 7 -2.40 -3.79 -29.77
C ALA A 7 -3.61 -4.10 -28.88
N LEU A 8 -3.47 -3.99 -27.55
CA LEU A 8 -4.55 -4.19 -26.60
C LEU A 8 -5.66 -3.16 -26.79
N SER A 9 -5.29 -1.88 -26.94
CA SER A 9 -6.23 -0.78 -27.15
C SER A 9 -7.07 -0.99 -28.41
N LYS A 10 -6.40 -1.41 -29.51
CA LYS A 10 -7.07 -1.73 -30.77
C LYS A 10 -8.03 -2.91 -30.63
N ALA A 11 -7.59 -3.97 -29.93
CA ALA A 11 -8.40 -5.17 -29.75
C ALA A 11 -9.64 -4.93 -28.89
N GLU A 12 -9.55 -4.08 -27.88
CA GLU A 12 -10.63 -3.82 -26.92
C GLU A 12 -11.43 -2.54 -27.23
N GLY A 13 -11.03 -1.75 -28.24
CA GLY A 13 -11.69 -0.49 -28.62
C GLY A 13 -11.57 0.59 -27.51
N ARG A 14 -10.47 0.60 -26.78
CA ARG A 14 -10.17 1.49 -25.67
C ARG A 14 -8.91 2.30 -25.93
N LYS A 15 -8.66 3.32 -25.11
CA LYS A 15 -7.41 4.10 -25.14
C LYS A 15 -6.60 3.81 -23.90
N TRP A 16 -6.04 2.59 -23.81
CA TRP A 16 -5.34 2.16 -22.61
C TRP A 16 -4.05 2.93 -22.36
N VAL A 17 -3.94 3.48 -21.17
CA VAL A 17 -2.75 4.12 -20.61
C VAL A 17 -2.29 3.31 -19.40
N PHE A 18 -1.00 3.00 -19.33
CA PHE A 18 -0.43 2.26 -18.21
C PHE A 18 -0.36 3.15 -16.98
N HIS A 19 -0.98 2.73 -15.87
CA HIS A 19 -0.96 3.41 -14.58
C HIS A 19 -0.02 2.75 -13.57
N GLY A 20 0.36 1.49 -13.78
CA GLY A 20 1.29 0.82 -12.90
C GLY A 20 1.16 -0.70 -12.92
N ALA A 21 2.09 -1.33 -12.22
CA ALA A 21 2.09 -2.76 -11.98
C ALA A 21 2.54 -3.05 -10.54
N ASP A 22 1.81 -3.93 -9.86
CA ASP A 22 2.20 -4.51 -8.56
C ASP A 22 2.47 -6.01 -8.77
N CYS A 23 3.73 -6.42 -8.71
CA CYS A 23 4.14 -7.80 -8.98
C CYS A 23 4.46 -8.53 -7.68
N LEU A 24 3.91 -9.72 -7.51
CA LEU A 24 4.03 -10.51 -6.29
C LEU A 24 5.43 -11.15 -6.15
N PRO A 25 6.24 -10.74 -5.13
CA PRO A 25 7.51 -11.39 -4.82
C PRO A 25 7.30 -12.83 -4.25
N PRO A 26 8.31 -13.70 -4.30
CA PRO A 26 9.66 -13.47 -4.82
C PRO A 26 9.78 -13.71 -6.34
N ALA A 27 8.77 -14.35 -6.94
CA ALA A 27 8.87 -14.79 -8.33
C ALA A 27 8.66 -13.66 -9.34
N TYR A 28 7.91 -12.61 -8.97
CA TYR A 28 7.55 -11.46 -9.83
C TYR A 28 6.94 -11.85 -11.19
N ASN A 29 6.35 -13.05 -11.27
CA ASN A 29 5.74 -13.57 -12.50
C ASN A 29 4.23 -13.31 -12.58
N ARG A 30 3.61 -12.89 -11.48
CA ARG A 30 2.20 -12.48 -11.41
C ARG A 30 2.15 -11.02 -11.00
N CYS A 31 1.49 -10.20 -11.83
CA CYS A 31 1.36 -8.77 -11.60
C CYS A 31 -0.10 -8.34 -11.69
N LEU A 32 -0.48 -7.38 -10.88
CA LEU A 32 -1.69 -6.58 -11.07
C LEU A 32 -1.31 -5.43 -12.00
N ILE A 33 -1.91 -5.37 -13.18
CA ILE A 33 -1.70 -4.29 -14.13
C ILE A 33 -2.87 -3.32 -14.03
N SER A 34 -2.57 -2.06 -13.71
CA SER A 34 -3.53 -0.97 -13.69
C SER A 34 -3.52 -0.24 -15.04
N LEU A 35 -4.69 -0.15 -15.66
CA LEU A 35 -4.89 0.46 -16.97
C LEU A 35 -6.01 1.49 -16.90
N SER A 36 -5.73 2.72 -17.34
CA SER A 36 -6.71 3.79 -17.45
C SER A 36 -7.19 3.97 -18.89
N ASP A 37 -8.47 4.17 -19.09
CA ASP A 37 -9.02 4.50 -20.41
C ASP A 37 -8.93 6.00 -20.65
N GLY A 38 -7.99 6.41 -21.50
CA GLY A 38 -7.74 7.81 -21.83
C GLY A 38 -6.96 8.61 -20.78
N GLY A 39 -6.32 7.95 -19.80
CA GLY A 39 -5.46 8.62 -18.80
C GLY A 39 -6.21 9.32 -17.66
N LYS A 40 -7.46 8.93 -17.37
CA LYS A 40 -8.21 9.44 -16.20
C LYS A 40 -7.72 8.80 -14.90
N ASP A 41 -8.10 9.39 -13.74
CA ASP A 41 -7.71 8.89 -12.41
C ASP A 41 -8.28 7.51 -12.05
N ALA A 42 -9.32 7.08 -12.75
CA ALA A 42 -9.90 5.75 -12.58
C ALA A 42 -9.20 4.74 -13.49
N ASP A 43 -9.00 3.54 -12.98
CA ASP A 43 -8.39 2.44 -13.73
C ASP A 43 -9.16 1.13 -13.56
N VAL A 44 -8.90 0.20 -14.45
CA VAL A 44 -9.16 -1.21 -14.27
C VAL A 44 -7.89 -1.89 -13.78
N VAL A 45 -8.02 -2.93 -12.94
CA VAL A 45 -6.88 -3.73 -12.49
C VAL A 45 -7.07 -5.17 -12.98
N ARG A 46 -6.06 -5.71 -13.65
CA ARG A 46 -6.12 -7.08 -14.18
C ARG A 46 -4.85 -7.86 -13.85
N GLU A 47 -5.03 -9.11 -13.42
CA GLU A 47 -3.92 -10.02 -13.18
C GLU A 47 -3.26 -10.43 -14.49
N PHE A 48 -1.95 -10.35 -14.55
CA PHE A 48 -1.14 -10.64 -15.72
C PHE A 48 -0.02 -11.63 -15.37
N ASP A 49 0.21 -12.61 -16.24
CA ASP A 49 1.32 -13.54 -16.17
C ASP A 49 2.45 -13.08 -17.09
N ILE A 50 3.59 -12.73 -16.48
CA ILE A 50 4.76 -12.21 -17.20
C ILE A 50 5.37 -13.27 -18.13
N ALA A 51 5.43 -14.53 -17.69
CA ALA A 51 6.00 -15.61 -18.48
C ALA A 51 5.11 -15.98 -19.67
N ALA A 52 3.79 -16.06 -19.44
CA ALA A 52 2.81 -16.31 -20.50
C ALA A 52 2.57 -15.08 -21.39
N ARG A 53 2.95 -13.87 -20.94
CA ARG A 53 2.67 -12.57 -21.60
C ARG A 53 1.19 -12.37 -21.87
N ALA A 54 0.35 -12.75 -20.93
CA ALA A 54 -1.11 -12.74 -21.08
C ALA A 54 -1.81 -12.40 -19.76
N PHE A 55 -2.99 -11.80 -19.87
CA PHE A 55 -3.90 -11.72 -18.73
C PHE A 55 -4.33 -13.10 -18.28
N VAL A 56 -4.38 -13.30 -16.96
CA VAL A 56 -4.73 -14.60 -16.40
C VAL A 56 -6.22 -14.85 -16.58
N LYS A 57 -6.57 -15.95 -17.24
CA LYS A 57 -7.97 -16.39 -17.32
C LYS A 57 -8.46 -16.70 -15.91
N ASP A 58 -9.64 -16.17 -15.56
CA ASP A 58 -10.24 -16.30 -14.23
C ASP A 58 -9.33 -15.77 -13.07
N GLY A 59 -8.35 -14.90 -13.42
CA GLY A 59 -7.52 -14.17 -12.48
C GLY A 59 -8.26 -12.98 -11.84
N PHE A 60 -7.56 -12.26 -10.99
CA PHE A 60 -8.13 -11.04 -10.43
C PHE A 60 -8.43 -10.01 -11.51
N ALA A 61 -9.65 -9.49 -11.51
CA ALA A 61 -10.09 -8.44 -12.41
C ALA A 61 -11.01 -7.47 -11.66
N LEU A 62 -10.58 -6.24 -11.52
CA LEU A 62 -11.36 -5.18 -10.88
C LEU A 62 -11.90 -4.24 -11.96
N PRO A 63 -13.20 -3.92 -11.94
CA PRO A 63 -13.79 -2.96 -12.86
C PRO A 63 -13.25 -1.54 -12.61
N GLU A 64 -13.45 -0.67 -13.59
CA GLU A 64 -13.04 0.73 -13.50
C GLU A 64 -13.49 1.38 -12.19
N GLY A 65 -12.56 2.10 -11.56
CA GLY A 65 -12.80 2.86 -10.34
C GLY A 65 -11.55 3.58 -9.87
N LYS A 66 -11.72 4.62 -9.03
CA LYS A 66 -10.61 5.17 -8.25
C LYS A 66 -10.28 4.18 -7.14
N GLN A 67 -9.22 3.42 -7.34
CA GLN A 67 -8.90 2.28 -6.48
C GLN A 67 -7.40 2.02 -6.37
N THR A 68 -7.04 1.32 -5.30
CA THR A 68 -5.74 0.68 -5.16
C THR A 68 -5.95 -0.80 -4.85
N ALA A 69 -5.10 -1.64 -5.42
CA ALA A 69 -5.11 -3.07 -5.12
C ALA A 69 -3.67 -3.52 -4.87
N THR A 70 -3.47 -4.30 -3.83
CA THR A 70 -2.17 -4.90 -3.52
C THR A 70 -2.32 -6.35 -3.11
N TRP A 71 -1.29 -7.14 -3.40
CA TRP A 71 -1.25 -8.54 -3.01
C TRP A 71 -1.11 -8.69 -1.50
N ARG A 72 -2.04 -9.40 -0.84
CA ARG A 72 -1.81 -9.93 0.50
C ARG A 72 -1.02 -11.24 0.41
N ASP A 73 -1.36 -12.05 -0.56
CA ASP A 73 -0.70 -13.29 -0.97
C ASP A 73 -1.21 -13.67 -2.37
N ALA A 74 -0.84 -14.85 -2.89
CA ALA A 74 -1.22 -15.28 -4.24
C ALA A 74 -2.75 -15.43 -4.45
N ASP A 75 -3.51 -15.57 -3.37
CA ASP A 75 -4.94 -15.84 -3.42
C ASP A 75 -5.80 -14.75 -2.76
N THR A 76 -5.18 -13.66 -2.31
CA THR A 76 -5.88 -12.57 -1.62
C THR A 76 -5.33 -11.21 -2.03
N LEU A 77 -6.22 -10.31 -2.42
CA LEU A 77 -5.94 -8.88 -2.60
C LEU A 77 -6.52 -8.07 -1.45
N TYR A 78 -5.83 -6.99 -1.09
CA TYR A 78 -6.41 -5.87 -0.37
C TYR A 78 -6.78 -4.80 -1.39
N VAL A 79 -8.07 -4.48 -1.43
CA VAL A 79 -8.63 -3.52 -2.40
C VAL A 79 -9.25 -2.35 -1.64
N THR A 80 -8.73 -1.15 -1.88
CA THR A 80 -9.30 0.10 -1.37
C THR A 80 -9.98 0.83 -2.52
N ARG A 81 -11.30 1.03 -2.41
CA ARG A 81 -12.10 1.69 -3.44
C ARG A 81 -13.38 2.27 -2.86
N GLU A 82 -14.12 3.01 -3.65
CA GLU A 82 -15.52 3.33 -3.37
C GLU A 82 -16.35 2.05 -3.49
N TRP A 83 -16.85 1.53 -2.36
CA TRP A 83 -17.63 0.28 -2.31
C TRP A 83 -19.14 0.52 -2.44
N ALA A 84 -19.59 1.70 -2.04
CA ALA A 84 -20.97 2.16 -2.22
C ALA A 84 -20.94 3.61 -2.73
N PRO A 85 -21.93 4.05 -3.50
CA PRO A 85 -21.99 5.43 -4.00
C PRO A 85 -21.83 6.46 -2.88
N GLY A 86 -20.84 7.35 -3.01
CA GLY A 86 -20.52 8.37 -2.01
C GLY A 86 -19.71 7.89 -0.80
N GLU A 87 -19.25 6.62 -0.77
CA GLU A 87 -18.37 6.11 0.28
C GLU A 87 -16.91 6.51 -0.01
N VAL A 88 -16.70 7.84 0.01
CA VAL A 88 -15.40 8.49 -0.17
C VAL A 88 -15.17 9.52 0.94
N THR A 89 -13.92 9.89 1.16
CA THR A 89 -13.54 10.98 2.07
C THR A 89 -14.08 12.33 1.58
N ALA A 90 -13.99 13.35 2.41
CA ALA A 90 -14.31 14.73 2.01
C ALA A 90 -13.46 15.21 0.82
N SER A 91 -12.25 14.65 0.65
CA SER A 91 -11.35 14.92 -0.48
C SER A 91 -11.65 14.08 -1.73
N GLY A 92 -12.65 13.19 -1.70
CA GLY A 92 -13.08 12.36 -2.83
C GLY A 92 -12.22 11.09 -3.03
N TYR A 93 -11.45 10.66 -2.03
CA TYR A 93 -10.65 9.44 -2.09
C TYR A 93 -11.31 8.28 -1.34
N ALA A 94 -11.01 7.06 -1.77
CA ALA A 94 -11.41 5.86 -1.07
C ALA A 94 -10.75 5.77 0.32
N TYR A 95 -11.47 5.22 1.31
CA TYR A 95 -10.98 5.08 2.68
C TYR A 95 -11.37 3.74 3.33
N VAL A 96 -11.97 2.85 2.55
CA VAL A 96 -12.38 1.52 2.99
C VAL A 96 -11.62 0.47 2.20
N THR A 97 -10.94 -0.44 2.91
CA THR A 97 -10.23 -1.58 2.30
C THR A 97 -10.97 -2.87 2.61
N ARG A 98 -11.19 -3.67 1.58
CA ARG A 98 -11.71 -5.03 1.72
C ARG A 98 -10.70 -6.06 1.22
N ALA A 99 -10.72 -7.25 1.82
CA ALA A 99 -9.99 -8.41 1.35
C ALA A 99 -10.85 -9.15 0.32
N LEU A 100 -10.30 -9.33 -0.87
CA LEU A 100 -10.92 -10.07 -1.97
C LEU A 100 -10.12 -11.35 -2.20
N LYS A 101 -10.76 -12.50 -2.05
CA LYS A 101 -10.12 -13.78 -2.33
C LYS A 101 -10.27 -14.17 -3.79
N ARG A 102 -9.33 -14.95 -4.29
CA ARG A 102 -9.40 -15.50 -5.65
C ARG A 102 -10.71 -16.23 -5.90
N GLY A 103 -11.31 -15.96 -7.06
CA GLY A 103 -12.60 -16.56 -7.45
C GLY A 103 -13.83 -15.91 -6.81
N GLN A 104 -13.67 -14.96 -5.91
CA GLN A 104 -14.79 -14.18 -5.37
C GLN A 104 -15.15 -13.00 -6.30
N SER A 105 -16.43 -12.65 -6.31
CA SER A 105 -16.91 -11.38 -6.84
C SER A 105 -16.69 -10.24 -5.82
N LEU A 106 -16.71 -8.98 -6.27
CA LEU A 106 -16.42 -7.83 -5.41
C LEU A 106 -17.40 -7.70 -4.22
N ASP A 107 -18.64 -8.07 -4.38
CA ASP A 107 -19.65 -8.04 -3.32
C ASP A 107 -19.37 -9.04 -2.18
N GLN A 108 -18.56 -10.07 -2.44
CA GLN A 108 -18.12 -11.05 -1.45
C GLN A 108 -16.86 -10.60 -0.68
N ALA A 109 -16.25 -9.48 -1.09
CA ALA A 109 -15.07 -8.95 -0.41
C ALA A 109 -15.39 -8.48 1.01
N VAL A 110 -14.55 -8.88 1.98
CA VAL A 110 -14.76 -8.63 3.41
C VAL A 110 -14.01 -7.37 3.85
N GLU A 111 -14.69 -6.44 4.52
CA GLU A 111 -14.07 -5.24 5.08
C GLU A 111 -13.03 -5.62 6.15
N ILE A 112 -11.82 -5.09 5.98
CA ILE A 112 -10.68 -5.32 6.87
C ILE A 112 -10.10 -4.03 7.47
N PHE A 113 -10.50 -2.88 6.90
CA PHE A 113 -10.06 -1.58 7.38
C PHE A 113 -11.01 -0.49 6.90
N ARG A 114 -11.23 0.49 7.77
CA ARG A 114 -11.96 1.72 7.48
C ARG A 114 -11.24 2.90 8.13
N GLY A 115 -10.89 3.91 7.34
CA GLY A 115 -10.45 5.22 7.79
C GLY A 115 -11.63 6.08 8.26
N ASP A 116 -11.39 7.36 8.40
CA ASP A 116 -12.41 8.35 8.70
C ASP A 116 -12.80 9.13 7.43
N LYS A 117 -14.04 9.55 7.33
CA LYS A 117 -14.51 10.41 6.22
C LYS A 117 -13.80 11.78 6.19
N ALA A 118 -13.28 12.22 7.34
CA ALA A 118 -12.49 13.44 7.46
C ALA A 118 -11.02 13.28 7.02
N ASP A 119 -10.54 12.05 6.87
CA ASP A 119 -9.19 11.81 6.34
C ASP A 119 -9.08 12.36 4.90
N VAL A 120 -7.88 12.74 4.50
CA VAL A 120 -7.60 13.04 3.08
C VAL A 120 -7.74 11.76 2.26
N SER A 121 -7.11 10.69 2.71
CA SER A 121 -7.22 9.35 2.15
C SER A 121 -6.83 8.32 3.22
N ALA A 122 -7.28 7.08 3.08
CA ALA A 122 -6.88 6.01 3.98
C ALA A 122 -6.90 4.66 3.26
N GLY A 123 -6.09 3.72 3.74
CA GLY A 123 -6.06 2.39 3.16
C GLY A 123 -5.25 1.40 3.99
N ARG A 124 -5.43 0.12 3.67
CA ARG A 124 -4.64 -0.97 4.22
C ARG A 124 -3.84 -1.64 3.10
N GLY A 125 -2.59 -1.93 3.39
CA GLY A 125 -1.68 -2.56 2.45
C GLY A 125 -0.77 -3.58 3.13
N VAL A 126 0.24 -4.00 2.40
CA VAL A 126 1.20 -4.99 2.86
C VAL A 126 2.61 -4.50 2.54
N LEU A 127 3.45 -4.43 3.57
CA LEU A 127 4.88 -4.27 3.39
C LEU A 127 5.50 -5.65 3.19
N ARG A 128 6.44 -5.74 2.29
CA ARG A 128 7.26 -6.93 2.09
C ARG A 128 8.60 -6.55 1.48
N ASP A 129 9.60 -7.36 1.77
CA ASP A 129 10.91 -7.21 1.18
C ASP A 129 10.91 -7.71 -0.28
N ILE A 130 11.92 -7.31 -1.02
CA ILE A 130 12.09 -7.66 -2.45
C ILE A 130 12.08 -9.17 -2.72
N ASP A 131 12.50 -9.98 -1.75
CA ASP A 131 12.48 -11.43 -1.85
C ASP A 131 11.20 -12.09 -1.29
N GLY A 132 10.15 -11.28 -1.00
CA GLY A 132 8.86 -11.74 -0.48
C GLY A 132 8.85 -12.14 0.98
N ARG A 133 9.96 -11.95 1.69
CA ARG A 133 10.06 -12.18 3.14
C ARG A 133 9.67 -10.94 3.93
N TYR A 134 9.69 -11.05 5.27
CA TYR A 134 9.40 -9.94 6.18
C TYR A 134 8.05 -9.28 5.92
N VAL A 135 7.01 -10.07 5.67
CA VAL A 135 5.66 -9.57 5.34
C VAL A 135 5.01 -8.95 6.57
N MET A 136 4.50 -7.72 6.45
CA MET A 136 3.79 -7.01 7.50
C MET A 136 2.56 -6.29 6.93
N ASP A 137 1.40 -6.57 7.49
CA ASP A 137 0.18 -5.83 7.19
C ASP A 137 0.29 -4.42 7.80
N THR A 138 -0.06 -3.41 7.03
CA THR A 138 0.00 -2.01 7.45
C THR A 138 -1.24 -1.25 7.00
N SER A 139 -1.57 -0.18 7.70
CA SER A 139 -2.55 0.80 7.22
C SER A 139 -2.01 2.21 7.37
N TYR A 140 -2.57 3.12 6.58
CA TYR A 140 -2.31 4.55 6.72
C TYR A 140 -3.63 5.31 6.77
N ARG A 141 -3.60 6.47 7.44
CA ARG A 141 -4.62 7.50 7.41
C ARG A 141 -3.93 8.84 7.18
N GLY A 142 -4.15 9.46 6.05
CA GLY A 142 -3.73 10.84 5.79
C GLY A 142 -4.68 11.77 6.53
N LEU A 143 -4.26 12.24 7.71
CA LEU A 143 -5.09 13.09 8.58
C LEU A 143 -5.25 14.49 7.98
N ASP A 144 -4.20 14.99 7.37
CA ASP A 144 -4.14 16.21 6.57
C ASP A 144 -2.98 16.11 5.56
N PHE A 145 -2.60 17.23 4.95
CA PHE A 145 -1.53 17.29 3.95
C PHE A 145 -0.13 16.93 4.50
N PHE A 146 0.09 17.14 5.80
CA PHE A 146 1.40 16.95 6.45
C PHE A 146 1.43 15.78 7.41
N ASN A 147 0.29 15.30 7.86
CA ASN A 147 0.16 14.33 8.94
C ASN A 147 -0.43 13.01 8.44
N THR A 148 0.28 11.91 8.71
CA THR A 148 -0.18 10.56 8.41
C THR A 148 -0.05 9.68 9.66
N GLU A 149 -1.14 9.05 10.07
CA GLU A 149 -1.08 7.94 11.02
C GLU A 149 -0.73 6.67 10.24
N GLN A 150 0.36 6.01 10.60
CA GLN A 150 0.68 4.68 10.11
C GLN A 150 0.53 3.67 11.23
N ALA A 151 -0.14 2.56 10.95
CA ALA A 151 -0.29 1.45 11.86
C ALA A 151 0.19 0.13 11.21
N PHE A 152 0.61 -0.80 12.05
CA PHE A 152 1.04 -2.14 11.68
C PHE A 152 0.18 -3.17 12.38
N TYR A 153 0.10 -4.37 11.84
CA TYR A 153 -0.79 -5.40 12.36
C TYR A 153 -0.04 -6.72 12.62
N PRO A 154 0.90 -6.75 13.60
CA PRO A 154 1.49 -8.01 14.02
C PRO A 154 0.39 -8.91 14.60
N ASN A 155 0.27 -10.13 14.05
CA ASN A 155 -0.77 -11.08 14.46
C ASN A 155 -2.22 -10.52 14.41
N GLY A 156 -2.47 -9.58 13.48
CA GLY A 156 -3.78 -8.95 13.29
C GLY A 156 -4.14 -7.82 14.26
N GLN A 157 -3.32 -7.53 15.26
CA GLN A 157 -3.55 -6.45 16.23
C GLN A 157 -2.96 -5.13 15.74
N LYS A 158 -3.72 -4.05 15.86
CA LYS A 158 -3.26 -2.69 15.48
C LYS A 158 -2.21 -2.20 16.46
N VAL A 159 -1.03 -1.84 15.96
CA VAL A 159 0.05 -1.17 16.70
C VAL A 159 0.46 0.09 15.95
N VAL A 160 0.53 1.21 16.66
CA VAL A 160 1.07 2.49 16.18
C VAL A 160 2.38 2.73 16.90
N LEU A 161 3.44 3.07 16.15
CA LEU A 161 4.74 3.41 16.72
C LEU A 161 4.74 4.88 17.19
N PRO A 162 5.56 5.24 18.21
CA PRO A 162 5.52 6.56 18.86
C PRO A 162 6.24 7.65 18.06
N PHE A 163 6.17 7.60 16.73
CA PHE A 163 6.71 8.64 15.86
C PHE A 163 5.69 9.76 15.65
N PRO A 164 6.16 11.01 15.40
CA PRO A 164 5.27 12.08 14.99
C PRO A 164 4.49 11.71 13.74
N THR A 165 3.25 12.15 13.62
CA THR A 165 2.43 11.93 12.42
C THR A 165 2.99 12.59 11.17
N THR A 166 3.92 13.56 11.34
CA THR A 166 4.70 14.17 10.26
C THR A 166 5.83 13.28 9.75
N ALA A 167 6.22 12.21 10.48
CA ALA A 167 7.29 11.32 10.05
C ALA A 167 6.87 10.55 8.79
N ALA A 168 7.75 10.55 7.78
CA ALA A 168 7.50 9.91 6.50
C ALA A 168 8.14 8.51 6.45
N PHE A 169 7.33 7.47 6.27
CA PHE A 169 7.82 6.14 5.92
C PHE A 169 8.52 6.19 4.57
N SER A 170 9.76 5.75 4.49
CA SER A 170 10.60 5.89 3.30
C SER A 170 10.93 4.57 2.63
N ALA A 171 11.17 3.51 3.41
CA ALA A 171 11.53 2.21 2.87
C ALA A 171 11.30 1.07 3.87
N TYR A 172 11.25 -0.15 3.33
CA TYR A 172 11.26 -1.40 4.08
C TYR A 172 12.22 -2.38 3.44
N TYR A 173 13.22 -2.82 4.19
CA TYR A 173 14.26 -3.70 3.66
C TYR A 173 14.75 -4.65 4.73
N LYS A 174 14.70 -5.95 4.47
CA LYS A 174 15.12 -7.04 5.39
C LYS A 174 14.60 -6.87 6.82
N GLY A 175 13.33 -6.50 6.95
CA GLY A 175 12.69 -6.26 8.24
C GLY A 175 12.97 -4.90 8.87
N GLN A 176 13.88 -4.11 8.29
CA GLN A 176 14.15 -2.74 8.75
C GLN A 176 13.15 -1.77 8.13
N ALA A 177 12.50 -0.98 8.98
CA ALA A 177 11.69 0.16 8.56
C ALA A 177 12.56 1.41 8.58
N VAL A 178 12.45 2.24 7.54
CA VAL A 178 13.20 3.49 7.39
C VAL A 178 12.22 4.65 7.36
N TYR A 179 12.47 5.65 8.21
CA TYR A 179 11.68 6.86 8.30
C TYR A 179 12.53 8.12 8.11
N GLN A 180 11.95 9.11 7.47
CA GLN A 180 12.45 10.48 7.51
C GLN A 180 11.61 11.30 8.49
N LEU A 181 12.26 11.88 9.48
CA LEU A 181 11.59 12.79 10.42
C LEU A 181 11.36 14.14 9.76
N LYS A 182 10.17 14.70 9.96
CA LYS A 182 9.78 16.05 9.50
C LYS A 182 9.59 17.02 10.68
N SER A 183 9.88 16.55 11.88
CA SER A 183 9.93 17.31 13.14
C SER A 183 10.89 16.62 14.10
N ASP A 184 11.36 17.31 15.12
CA ASP A 184 12.18 16.71 16.15
C ASP A 184 11.38 15.63 16.90
N TRP A 185 12.07 14.56 17.23
CA TRP A 185 11.50 13.46 18.02
C TRP A 185 12.52 12.94 19.03
N ALA A 186 12.07 12.65 20.25
CA ALA A 186 12.90 12.05 21.29
C ALA A 186 12.48 10.59 21.54
N SER A 187 13.45 9.66 21.57
CA SER A 187 13.22 8.28 21.98
C SER A 187 12.92 8.18 23.49
N ALA A 188 12.47 7.03 23.94
CA ALA A 188 12.22 6.76 25.37
C ALA A 188 13.47 6.94 26.24
N ARG A 189 14.67 6.79 25.68
CA ARG A 189 15.96 7.03 26.37
C ARG A 189 16.39 8.48 26.38
N GLY A 190 15.60 9.38 25.79
CA GLY A 190 15.90 10.81 25.70
C GLY A 190 16.85 11.19 24.58
N THR A 191 17.20 10.27 23.67
CA THR A 191 17.97 10.63 22.47
C THR A 191 17.09 11.46 21.55
N VAL A 192 17.55 12.67 21.20
CA VAL A 192 16.84 13.57 20.30
C VAL A 192 17.31 13.36 18.87
N PHE A 193 16.36 13.14 17.96
CA PHE A 193 16.56 13.05 16.52
C PHE A 193 15.93 14.27 15.88
N HIS A 194 16.73 15.06 15.17
CA HIS A 194 16.28 16.34 14.62
C HIS A 194 15.46 16.18 13.32
N ASN A 195 14.67 17.19 13.03
CA ASN A 195 13.97 17.34 11.75
C ASN A 195 14.95 17.14 10.58
N GLY A 196 14.57 16.31 9.60
CA GLY A 196 15.41 15.92 8.46
C GLY A 196 16.21 14.64 8.69
N ALA A 197 16.30 14.14 9.92
CA ALA A 197 16.98 12.87 10.20
C ALA A 197 16.33 11.70 9.43
N VAL A 198 17.16 10.79 8.95
CA VAL A 198 16.74 9.50 8.41
C VAL A 198 17.16 8.41 9.40
N ILE A 199 16.20 7.66 9.88
CA ILE A 199 16.36 6.65 10.91
C ILE A 199 15.89 5.29 10.42
N ALA A 200 16.51 4.22 10.91
CA ALA A 200 16.11 2.83 10.64
C ALA A 200 16.01 2.02 11.92
N PHE A 201 15.10 1.07 11.96
CA PHE A 201 14.93 0.16 13.09
C PHE A 201 14.32 -1.17 12.64
N ASP A 202 14.60 -2.23 13.41
CA ASP A 202 13.94 -3.52 13.21
C ASP A 202 12.45 -3.39 13.54
N LEU A 203 11.61 -3.54 12.52
CA LEU A 203 10.15 -3.34 12.67
C LEU A 203 9.54 -4.36 13.62
N LYS A 204 9.98 -5.62 13.58
CA LYS A 204 9.44 -6.66 14.45
C LYS A 204 9.77 -6.40 15.92
N ALA A 205 11.00 -5.98 16.20
CA ALA A 205 11.42 -5.61 17.55
C ALA A 205 10.65 -4.37 18.04
N ALA A 206 10.52 -3.33 17.20
CA ALA A 206 9.76 -2.13 17.53
C ALA A 206 8.28 -2.42 17.82
N LEU A 207 7.67 -3.34 17.08
CA LEU A 207 6.27 -3.74 17.29
C LEU A 207 6.08 -4.64 18.53
N ALA A 208 7.12 -5.33 18.99
CA ALA A 208 7.09 -6.11 20.23
C ALA A 208 7.18 -5.22 21.47
N ASP A 209 7.89 -4.09 21.38
CA ASP A 209 8.01 -3.10 22.45
C ASP A 209 7.94 -1.66 21.89
N PRO A 210 6.74 -1.18 21.54
CA PRO A 210 6.56 0.12 20.91
C PRO A 210 6.99 1.30 21.79
N ALA A 211 7.00 1.13 23.11
CA ALA A 211 7.38 2.18 24.03
C ALA A 211 8.91 2.48 24.02
N HIS A 212 9.72 1.52 23.61
CA HIS A 212 11.18 1.61 23.69
C HIS A 212 11.87 1.46 22.33
N VAL A 213 11.33 2.10 21.30
CA VAL A 213 11.96 2.10 19.98
C VAL A 213 13.22 2.97 20.01
N GLU A 214 14.37 2.33 19.70
CA GLU A 214 15.67 2.97 19.60
C GLU A 214 16.23 2.78 18.20
N PRO A 215 16.05 3.74 17.30
CA PRO A 215 16.50 3.61 15.93
C PRO A 215 18.01 3.86 15.76
N THR A 216 18.54 3.30 14.69
CA THR A 216 19.86 3.68 14.16
C THR A 216 19.72 4.88 13.24
N VAL A 217 20.62 5.85 13.39
CA VAL A 217 20.71 7.02 12.50
C VAL A 217 21.40 6.60 11.20
N LEU A 218 20.71 6.78 10.08
CA LEU A 218 21.30 6.65 8.74
C LEU A 218 21.83 8.00 8.22
N PHE A 219 21.14 9.08 8.58
CA PHE A 219 21.52 10.45 8.26
C PHE A 219 21.01 11.40 9.35
N MET A 220 21.84 12.37 9.74
CA MET A 220 21.47 13.46 10.63
C MET A 220 21.88 14.78 9.96
N PRO A 221 20.99 15.74 9.80
CA PRO A 221 21.36 17.05 9.30
C PRO A 221 22.29 17.77 10.32
N ASN A 222 23.20 18.57 9.80
CA ASN A 222 24.14 19.41 10.60
C ASN A 222 23.40 20.60 11.22
#